data_c94d2a3b05181d9d76dc5d091319032d
#
_entry.id   c94d2a3b05181d9d76dc5d091319032d
#
_cell.length_a   1.000
_cell.length_b   1.000
_cell.length_c   1.000
_cell.angle_alpha   90.00
_cell.angle_beta   90.00
_cell.angle_gamma   90.00
#
_symmetry.space_group_name_H-M   'P 1'
#
loop_
_entity.id
_entity.type
_entity.pdbx_description
1 polymer ?
#
loop_
_entity_poly.entity_id
_entity_poly.type
_entity_poly.pdbx_seq_one_letter_code
_entity_poly.pdbx_strand_id
1 'polypeptide(L)'
;MTKRPQLMVGVGIALVLLQQQVLLQRPPRLLKISSQHVQSGTAALDLQFSRPMDRSAIAAKTSITPSAPHQWFGEGNPLRVVMDAPSGLEAPIKLELEGVDRRQTLLQRQRWWWDPRPWLVVTRRLPKGEQVQLQTREGDWIPLSPIWPALQSLVPLGNGKGIAMVSSDANGKETIWWRGLQTHNISRSLEGLKTPSPMSLKQLRSDSLLFGHLSTNLNGDLLVQSGGLRPGSDRVELLQAKGSRQRLAIQSAGPIQLLPAGGGLITPTYNGLTLRPLIDKGAPLQMLPGSRELGAFCGASGKAVLVRHWPDYRRSIELVIPGAAPKQLHLGEQAVLALACDGKGQRIWAVLGRWQQQRGAHELVLINTDGTVMQRRSLNPWTVQAGTPMQWDAVGNQLLLTLSQAGMSDGRAALLDADNLQTIDIGADPIGEAQWLQAG
;
A
#
# COMPACT_ATOMS: atom_id res chain seq x y z
N MET A 1 6.46 -66.66 -33.79
CA MET A 1 6.57 -65.23 -34.19
C MET A 1 6.10 -64.29 -33.12
N THR A 2 6.69 -64.22 -31.90
CA THR A 2 6.20 -63.41 -30.77
C THR A 2 7.22 -62.54 -30.04
N LYS A 3 8.47 -62.44 -30.56
CA LYS A 3 9.54 -61.66 -29.89
C LYS A 3 9.57 -60.16 -30.25
N ARG A 4 8.96 -59.70 -31.35
CA ARG A 4 9.00 -58.31 -31.79
C ARG A 4 8.19 -57.32 -30.94
N PRO A 5 6.97 -57.62 -30.43
CA PRO A 5 6.23 -56.67 -29.62
C PRO A 5 6.86 -56.45 -28.25
N GLN A 6 7.46 -57.48 -27.64
CA GLN A 6 8.13 -57.35 -26.36
C GLN A 6 9.39 -56.48 -26.42
N LEU A 7 10.13 -56.53 -27.51
CA LEU A 7 11.27 -55.66 -27.75
C LEU A 7 10.84 -54.18 -27.89
N MET A 8 9.75 -53.90 -28.60
CA MET A 8 9.23 -52.52 -28.72
C MET A 8 8.74 -51.94 -27.42
N VAL A 9 8.08 -52.74 -26.56
CA VAL A 9 7.65 -52.32 -25.24
C VAL A 9 8.86 -52.04 -24.35
N GLY A 10 9.88 -52.91 -24.37
CA GLY A 10 11.13 -52.73 -23.61
C GLY A 10 11.90 -51.45 -24.02
N VAL A 11 12.00 -51.16 -25.31
CA VAL A 11 12.62 -49.92 -25.81
C VAL A 11 11.80 -48.69 -25.42
N GLY A 12 10.46 -48.77 -25.47
CA GLY A 12 9.59 -47.70 -25.02
C GLY A 12 9.78 -47.36 -23.55
N ILE A 13 9.81 -48.38 -22.68
CA ILE A 13 10.07 -48.23 -21.24
C ILE A 13 11.46 -47.63 -20.99
N ALA A 14 12.49 -48.13 -21.67
CA ALA A 14 13.85 -47.61 -21.54
C ALA A 14 13.96 -46.14 -21.94
N LEU A 15 13.29 -45.71 -23.04
CA LEU A 15 13.23 -44.33 -23.47
C LEU A 15 12.51 -43.42 -22.44
N VAL A 16 11.40 -43.90 -21.88
CA VAL A 16 10.67 -43.16 -20.82
C VAL A 16 11.54 -43.01 -19.57
N LEU A 17 12.22 -44.06 -19.15
CA LEU A 17 13.13 -44.02 -17.99
C LEU A 17 14.31 -43.07 -18.23
N LEU A 18 14.89 -43.13 -19.44
CA LEU A 18 15.99 -42.25 -19.85
C LEU A 18 15.51 -40.77 -19.87
N GLN A 19 14.34 -40.54 -20.42
CA GLN A 19 13.74 -39.22 -20.43
C GLN A 19 13.45 -38.69 -19.01
N GLN A 20 12.96 -39.58 -18.11
CA GLN A 20 12.76 -39.22 -16.71
C GLN A 20 14.10 -38.91 -16.03
N GLN A 21 15.15 -39.69 -16.24
CA GLN A 21 16.49 -39.43 -15.69
C GLN A 21 17.03 -38.08 -16.16
N VAL A 22 16.95 -37.78 -17.46
CA VAL A 22 17.37 -36.48 -18.02
C VAL A 22 16.58 -35.32 -17.41
N LEU A 23 15.26 -35.48 -17.23
CA LEU A 23 14.42 -34.46 -16.57
C LEU A 23 14.78 -34.29 -15.07
N LEU A 24 15.15 -35.38 -14.40
CA LEU A 24 15.56 -35.36 -13.00
C LEU A 24 16.93 -34.71 -12.78
N GLN A 25 17.82 -34.76 -13.75
CA GLN A 25 19.17 -34.19 -13.69
C GLN A 25 19.18 -32.70 -14.08
N ARG A 26 18.08 -32.16 -14.68
CA ARG A 26 18.03 -30.73 -15.02
C ARG A 26 18.19 -29.89 -13.78
N PRO A 27 19.03 -28.81 -13.80
CA PRO A 27 19.19 -27.93 -12.66
C PRO A 27 17.89 -27.19 -12.36
N PRO A 28 17.64 -26.85 -11.08
CA PRO A 28 16.52 -26.00 -10.71
C PRO A 28 16.66 -24.61 -11.37
N ARG A 29 15.53 -23.98 -11.71
CA ARG A 29 15.48 -22.66 -12.34
C ARG A 29 14.55 -21.77 -11.53
N LEU A 30 14.91 -20.50 -11.42
CA LEU A 30 13.99 -19.48 -10.95
C LEU A 30 13.00 -19.15 -12.09
N LEU A 31 11.72 -19.38 -11.87
CA LEU A 31 10.64 -19.16 -12.83
C LEU A 31 10.06 -17.75 -12.73
N LYS A 32 9.90 -17.27 -11.49
CA LYS A 32 9.29 -15.97 -11.20
C LYS A 32 9.92 -15.36 -9.96
N ILE A 33 10.10 -14.06 -10.01
CA ILE A 33 10.42 -13.22 -8.86
C ILE A 33 9.39 -12.09 -8.82
N SER A 34 8.85 -11.80 -7.66
CA SER A 34 7.85 -10.75 -7.50
C SER A 34 7.92 -10.12 -6.12
N SER A 35 7.82 -8.81 -6.08
CA SER A 35 7.64 -8.08 -4.84
C SER A 35 6.29 -8.42 -4.20
N GLN A 36 6.25 -8.45 -2.90
CA GLN A 36 5.03 -8.69 -2.13
C GLN A 36 4.84 -7.60 -1.09
N HIS A 37 3.60 -7.22 -0.88
CA HIS A 37 3.27 -6.38 0.26
C HIS A 37 3.40 -7.20 1.54
N VAL A 38 4.15 -6.67 2.48
CA VAL A 38 4.57 -7.43 3.65
C VAL A 38 3.55 -7.24 4.75
N GLN A 39 3.11 -8.36 5.31
CA GLN A 39 2.40 -8.33 6.58
C GLN A 39 3.33 -8.11 7.77
N SER A 40 4.63 -8.40 7.62
CA SER A 40 5.65 -8.16 8.65
C SER A 40 7.01 -7.93 8.00
N GLY A 41 7.79 -6.97 8.51
CA GLY A 41 9.10 -6.59 7.96
C GLY A 41 9.04 -5.36 7.06
N THR A 42 10.18 -4.98 6.49
CA THR A 42 10.37 -3.79 5.67
C THR A 42 9.90 -4.02 4.23
N ALA A 43 10.31 -5.13 3.64
CA ALA A 43 9.98 -5.50 2.26
C ALA A 43 10.10 -7.01 2.06
N ALA A 44 9.41 -7.60 1.05
CA ALA A 44 9.52 -9.02 0.75
C ALA A 44 9.52 -9.33 -0.73
N LEU A 45 10.23 -10.42 -1.08
CA LEU A 45 10.24 -11.01 -2.40
C LEU A 45 9.77 -12.46 -2.34
N ASP A 46 8.87 -12.84 -3.23
CA ASP A 46 8.53 -14.22 -3.53
C ASP A 46 9.34 -14.73 -4.70
N LEU A 47 9.94 -15.91 -4.52
CA LEU A 47 10.79 -16.60 -5.47
C LEU A 47 10.15 -17.95 -5.80
N GLN A 48 9.68 -18.10 -7.02
CA GLN A 48 9.10 -19.35 -7.52
C GLN A 48 10.10 -20.08 -8.37
N PHE A 49 10.39 -21.32 -8.01
CA PHE A 49 11.35 -22.17 -8.70
C PHE A 49 10.64 -23.28 -9.50
N SER A 50 11.36 -23.90 -10.42
CA SER A 50 10.87 -25.06 -11.18
C SER A 50 10.76 -26.33 -10.32
N ARG A 51 11.41 -26.34 -9.14
CA ARG A 51 11.42 -27.42 -8.15
C ARG A 51 11.54 -26.86 -6.74
N PRO A 52 11.11 -27.60 -5.71
CA PRO A 52 11.32 -27.21 -4.31
C PRO A 52 12.82 -27.12 -3.98
N MET A 53 13.23 -25.96 -3.46
CA MET A 53 14.60 -25.69 -3.03
C MET A 53 14.80 -26.09 -1.57
N ASP A 54 16.05 -26.34 -1.20
CA ASP A 54 16.44 -26.41 0.21
C ASP A 54 16.56 -24.98 0.76
N ARG A 55 15.64 -24.61 1.66
CA ARG A 55 15.59 -23.26 2.24
C ARG A 55 16.86 -22.90 2.98
N SER A 56 17.42 -23.85 3.75
CA SER A 56 18.64 -23.60 4.54
C SER A 56 19.85 -23.38 3.64
N ALA A 57 19.99 -24.14 2.58
CA ALA A 57 21.05 -23.96 1.60
C ALA A 57 20.93 -22.66 0.81
N ILE A 58 19.71 -22.27 0.41
CA ILE A 58 19.47 -20.96 -0.23
C ILE A 58 19.79 -19.83 0.74
N ALA A 59 19.31 -19.87 1.97
CA ALA A 59 19.57 -18.86 2.98
C ALA A 59 21.07 -18.67 3.28
N ALA A 60 21.82 -19.78 3.35
CA ALA A 60 23.25 -19.73 3.66
C ALA A 60 24.13 -19.26 2.50
N LYS A 61 23.72 -19.51 1.24
CA LYS A 61 24.53 -19.21 0.05
C LYS A 61 24.13 -17.94 -0.70
N THR A 62 22.91 -17.44 -0.49
CA THR A 62 22.45 -16.20 -1.11
C THR A 62 23.07 -14.99 -0.43
N SER A 63 23.63 -14.07 -1.21
CA SER A 63 24.11 -12.80 -0.71
C SER A 63 23.16 -11.66 -1.04
N ILE A 64 23.00 -10.72 -0.10
CA ILE A 64 22.15 -9.54 -0.19
C ILE A 64 23.02 -8.30 0.08
N THR A 65 23.00 -7.36 -0.85
CA THR A 65 23.80 -6.10 -0.78
C THR A 65 22.90 -4.90 -1.08
N PRO A 66 22.86 -3.85 -0.23
CA PRO A 66 23.54 -3.74 1.06
C PRO A 66 23.09 -4.82 2.05
N SER A 67 23.96 -5.19 2.98
CA SER A 67 23.65 -6.18 4.00
C SER A 67 22.58 -5.63 4.94
N ALA A 68 21.46 -6.35 5.05
CA ALA A 68 20.38 -6.03 5.97
C ALA A 68 19.85 -7.31 6.61
N PRO A 69 19.35 -7.27 7.85
CA PRO A 69 18.69 -8.39 8.48
C PRO A 69 17.55 -8.92 7.60
N HIS A 70 17.49 -10.22 7.42
CA HIS A 70 16.45 -10.85 6.60
C HIS A 70 16.17 -12.28 7.06
N GLN A 71 14.99 -12.76 6.72
CA GLN A 71 14.54 -14.11 7.05
C GLN A 71 13.94 -14.79 5.82
N TRP A 72 14.15 -16.11 5.72
CA TRP A 72 13.62 -16.94 4.66
C TRP A 72 12.45 -17.78 5.16
N PHE A 73 11.33 -17.73 4.43
CA PHE A 73 10.10 -18.44 4.73
C PHE A 73 9.69 -19.36 3.57
N GLY A 74 8.82 -20.33 3.87
CA GLY A 74 8.29 -21.28 2.90
C GLY A 74 8.97 -22.64 2.97
N GLU A 75 8.33 -23.63 2.35
CA GLU A 75 8.77 -25.03 2.35
C GLU A 75 9.44 -25.46 1.04
N GLY A 76 10.14 -24.51 0.39
CA GLY A 76 10.95 -24.78 -0.79
C GLY A 76 10.41 -24.20 -2.09
N ASN A 77 9.09 -24.05 -2.29
CA ASN A 77 8.53 -23.42 -3.47
C ASN A 77 7.05 -23.00 -3.27
N PRO A 78 6.72 -21.70 -3.30
CA PRO A 78 7.68 -20.59 -3.37
C PRO A 78 8.52 -20.45 -2.09
N LEU A 79 9.68 -19.81 -2.22
CA LEU A 79 10.42 -19.26 -1.08
C LEU A 79 10.15 -17.74 -1.01
N ARG A 80 10.06 -17.24 0.21
CA ARG A 80 9.93 -15.81 0.48
C ARG A 80 11.11 -15.34 1.29
N VAL A 81 11.78 -14.26 0.84
CA VAL A 81 12.71 -13.51 1.66
C VAL A 81 12.02 -12.25 2.16
N VAL A 82 12.09 -12.03 3.47
CA VAL A 82 11.55 -10.83 4.14
C VAL A 82 12.72 -10.06 4.72
N MET A 83 12.85 -8.81 4.30
CA MET A 83 13.82 -7.88 4.84
C MET A 83 13.29 -7.29 6.15
N ASP A 84 14.16 -7.09 7.12
CA ASP A 84 13.86 -6.43 8.38
C ASP A 84 14.94 -5.36 8.64
N ALA A 85 14.80 -4.22 7.98
CA ALA A 85 15.72 -3.09 8.05
C ALA A 85 15.07 -1.96 8.88
N PRO A 86 15.26 -1.93 10.19
CA PRO A 86 14.60 -0.95 11.07
C PRO A 86 15.03 0.49 10.79
N SER A 87 16.25 0.71 10.30
CA SER A 87 16.74 2.02 9.87
C SER A 87 16.31 2.42 8.46
N GLY A 88 15.51 1.58 7.79
CA GLY A 88 15.12 1.80 6.41
C GLY A 88 16.13 1.31 5.37
N LEU A 89 15.72 1.36 4.11
CA LEU A 89 16.51 1.00 2.93
C LEU A 89 16.67 2.24 2.04
N GLU A 90 17.89 2.73 1.91
CA GLU A 90 18.20 3.95 1.13
C GLU A 90 18.50 3.67 -0.34
N ALA A 91 18.88 2.44 -0.66
CA ALA A 91 19.34 2.04 -2.00
C ALA A 91 18.68 0.75 -2.49
N PRO A 92 18.67 0.49 -3.81
CA PRO A 92 18.26 -0.79 -4.35
C PRO A 92 19.08 -1.95 -3.81
N ILE A 93 18.43 -3.09 -3.66
CA ILE A 93 19.02 -4.33 -3.15
C ILE A 93 19.53 -5.18 -4.31
N LYS A 94 20.78 -5.61 -4.24
CA LYS A 94 21.35 -6.64 -5.10
C LYS A 94 21.20 -7.99 -4.43
N LEU A 95 20.59 -8.93 -5.11
CA LEU A 95 20.37 -10.31 -4.66
C LEU A 95 21.19 -11.26 -5.55
N GLU A 96 22.15 -11.99 -5.00
CA GLU A 96 22.88 -13.04 -5.68
C GLU A 96 22.42 -14.40 -5.15
N LEU A 97 21.54 -15.05 -5.93
CA LEU A 97 20.90 -16.30 -5.56
C LEU A 97 21.81 -17.49 -5.87
N GLU A 98 22.11 -18.26 -4.85
CA GLU A 98 22.82 -19.54 -4.93
C GLU A 98 22.19 -20.55 -3.96
N GLY A 99 22.35 -21.85 -4.22
CA GLY A 99 21.85 -22.90 -3.35
C GLY A 99 21.65 -24.21 -4.06
N VAL A 100 20.92 -25.12 -3.42
CA VAL A 100 20.58 -26.43 -3.98
C VAL A 100 19.08 -26.69 -3.83
N ASP A 101 18.55 -27.58 -4.66
CA ASP A 101 17.20 -28.12 -4.46
C ASP A 101 17.21 -29.22 -3.37
N ARG A 102 16.05 -29.76 -3.03
CA ARG A 102 15.92 -30.87 -2.06
C ARG A 102 16.65 -32.16 -2.48
N ARG A 103 17.11 -32.25 -3.74
CA ARG A 103 17.89 -33.35 -4.28
C ARG A 103 19.39 -33.04 -4.38
N GLN A 104 19.82 -31.94 -3.76
CA GLN A 104 21.21 -31.46 -3.78
C GLN A 104 21.71 -31.05 -5.17
N THR A 105 20.79 -30.76 -6.12
CA THR A 105 21.14 -30.22 -7.44
C THR A 105 21.37 -28.73 -7.35
N LEU A 106 22.49 -28.23 -7.85
CA LEU A 106 22.88 -26.82 -7.78
C LEU A 106 21.94 -25.93 -8.59
N LEU A 107 21.53 -24.83 -7.98
CA LEU A 107 20.95 -23.68 -8.67
C LEU A 107 22.06 -22.91 -9.37
N GLN A 108 21.93 -22.69 -10.69
CA GLN A 108 22.83 -21.77 -11.38
C GLN A 108 22.77 -20.39 -10.76
N ARG A 109 23.93 -19.83 -10.37
CA ARG A 109 24.04 -18.48 -9.78
C ARG A 109 23.33 -17.47 -10.65
N GLN A 110 22.49 -16.64 -10.00
CA GLN A 110 21.71 -15.61 -10.64
C GLN A 110 21.82 -14.33 -9.87
N ARG A 111 21.93 -13.20 -10.58
CA ARG A 111 21.97 -11.86 -10.03
C ARG A 111 20.69 -11.15 -10.37
N TRP A 112 20.12 -10.48 -9.34
CA TRP A 112 18.94 -9.66 -9.47
C TRP A 112 19.11 -8.36 -8.69
N TRP A 113 18.50 -7.30 -9.20
CA TRP A 113 18.36 -6.03 -8.53
C TRP A 113 16.89 -5.81 -8.21
N TRP A 114 16.64 -5.27 -7.04
CA TRP A 114 15.31 -5.00 -6.54
C TRP A 114 15.27 -3.67 -5.78
N ASP A 115 14.36 -2.75 -6.18
CA ASP A 115 14.11 -1.51 -5.47
C ASP A 115 12.72 -1.57 -4.82
N PRO A 116 12.61 -1.83 -3.51
CA PRO A 116 11.34 -1.87 -2.79
C PRO A 116 10.82 -0.49 -2.39
N ARG A 117 11.60 0.59 -2.54
CA ARG A 117 11.25 1.93 -2.08
C ARG A 117 10.01 2.44 -2.81
N PRO A 118 9.02 3.03 -2.11
CA PRO A 118 7.85 3.60 -2.75
C PRO A 118 8.22 4.81 -3.62
N TRP A 119 7.29 5.22 -4.44
CA TRP A 119 7.37 6.40 -5.29
C TRP A 119 6.50 7.49 -4.71
N LEU A 120 6.93 8.73 -4.78
CA LEU A 120 6.12 9.88 -4.40
C LEU A 120 5.18 10.25 -5.56
N VAL A 121 3.88 10.22 -5.30
CA VAL A 121 2.84 10.69 -6.22
C VAL A 121 2.13 11.87 -5.58
N VAL A 122 1.93 12.93 -6.37
CA VAL A 122 1.33 14.16 -5.87
C VAL A 122 0.27 14.69 -6.83
N THR A 123 -0.66 15.45 -6.30
CA THR A 123 -1.51 16.37 -7.07
C THR A 123 -0.80 17.72 -7.16
N ARG A 124 -0.12 17.99 -8.27
CA ARG A 124 0.57 19.29 -8.48
C ARG A 124 -0.42 20.36 -8.91
N ARG A 125 -0.25 21.56 -8.34
CA ARG A 125 -0.96 22.74 -8.75
C ARG A 125 -0.19 23.49 -9.81
N LEU A 126 -0.79 23.62 -10.99
CA LEU A 126 -0.22 24.25 -12.17
C LEU A 126 -1.07 25.50 -12.53
N PRO A 127 -0.54 26.45 -13.34
CA PRO A 127 -1.30 27.67 -13.68
C PRO A 127 -2.66 27.42 -14.37
N LYS A 128 -2.85 26.25 -15.00
CA LYS A 128 -4.08 25.90 -15.74
C LYS A 128 -4.96 24.89 -15.00
N GLY A 129 -4.63 24.52 -13.77
CA GLY A 129 -5.36 23.53 -12.97
C GLY A 129 -4.43 22.56 -12.24
N GLU A 130 -4.91 21.37 -12.00
CA GLU A 130 -4.21 20.35 -11.22
C GLU A 130 -3.87 19.12 -12.07
N GLN A 131 -2.73 18.48 -11.77
CA GLN A 131 -2.23 17.31 -12.47
C GLN A 131 -1.63 16.32 -11.50
N VAL A 132 -1.96 15.03 -11.64
CA VAL A 132 -1.26 13.98 -10.91
C VAL A 132 0.09 13.73 -11.56
N GLN A 133 1.15 13.79 -10.76
CA GLN A 133 2.53 13.57 -11.18
C GLN A 133 3.23 12.60 -10.23
N LEU A 134 4.20 11.87 -10.78
CA LEU A 134 5.08 10.95 -10.06
C LEU A 134 6.50 11.50 -10.08
N GLN A 135 7.16 11.52 -8.93
CA GLN A 135 8.55 11.94 -8.82
C GLN A 135 9.48 10.78 -9.15
N THR A 136 10.45 11.02 -10.05
CA THR A 136 11.54 10.07 -10.34
C THR A 136 12.55 10.04 -9.19
N ARG A 137 13.47 9.08 -9.22
CA ARG A 137 14.57 9.02 -8.24
C ARG A 137 15.58 10.18 -8.38
N GLU A 138 15.62 10.78 -9.55
CA GLU A 138 16.44 11.94 -9.90
C GLU A 138 15.78 13.27 -9.51
N GLY A 139 14.50 13.24 -9.07
CA GLY A 139 13.74 14.42 -8.66
C GLY A 139 12.85 15.01 -9.76
N ASP A 140 12.88 14.48 -10.97
CA ASP A 140 12.02 14.92 -12.07
C ASP A 140 10.56 14.49 -11.89
N TRP A 141 9.64 15.21 -12.57
CA TRP A 141 8.22 14.94 -12.51
C TRP A 141 7.68 14.33 -13.81
N ILE A 142 7.03 13.18 -13.70
CA ILE A 142 6.35 12.49 -14.80
C ILE A 142 4.84 12.67 -14.65
N PRO A 143 4.13 13.21 -15.68
CA PRO A 143 2.68 13.38 -15.63
C PRO A 143 1.94 12.04 -15.69
N LEU A 144 1.05 11.80 -14.73
CA LEU A 144 0.18 10.63 -14.68
C LEU A 144 -1.25 10.94 -15.08
N SER A 145 -1.62 12.20 -15.27
CA SER A 145 -2.94 12.62 -15.75
C SER A 145 -2.83 13.80 -16.72
N PRO A 146 -3.90 14.12 -17.46
CA PRO A 146 -4.07 15.46 -18.03
C PRO A 146 -4.14 16.53 -16.92
N ILE A 147 -4.09 17.81 -17.31
CA ILE A 147 -4.40 18.91 -16.41
C ILE A 147 -5.92 19.04 -16.36
N TRP A 148 -6.49 18.97 -15.16
CA TRP A 148 -7.92 19.17 -14.91
C TRP A 148 -8.16 20.45 -14.11
N PRO A 149 -9.35 21.03 -14.14
CA PRO A 149 -9.68 22.20 -13.30
C PRO A 149 -9.43 21.95 -11.83
N ALA A 150 -9.82 20.76 -11.30
CA ALA A 150 -9.50 20.33 -9.95
C ALA A 150 -9.42 18.81 -9.83
N LEU A 151 -8.68 18.33 -8.83
CA LEU A 151 -8.58 16.96 -8.39
C LEU A 151 -9.12 16.83 -6.98
N GLN A 152 -10.15 16.02 -6.80
CA GLN A 152 -10.82 15.82 -5.50
C GLN A 152 -10.19 14.69 -4.68
N SER A 153 -9.61 13.70 -5.36
CA SER A 153 -9.03 12.54 -4.70
C SER A 153 -7.97 11.88 -5.58
N LEU A 154 -6.91 11.42 -4.94
CA LEU A 154 -5.85 10.61 -5.51
C LEU A 154 -5.67 9.37 -4.64
N VAL A 155 -5.76 8.17 -5.21
CA VAL A 155 -5.61 6.91 -4.49
C VAL A 155 -4.68 5.98 -5.27
N PRO A 156 -3.41 5.86 -4.87
CA PRO A 156 -2.51 4.84 -5.39
C PRO A 156 -3.02 3.44 -5.04
N LEU A 157 -3.02 2.51 -5.98
CA LEU A 157 -3.38 1.13 -5.70
C LEU A 157 -2.35 0.48 -4.78
N GLY A 158 -2.81 -0.23 -3.74
CA GLY A 158 -1.92 -0.80 -2.74
C GLY A 158 -0.90 -1.82 -3.27
N ASN A 159 -1.11 -2.36 -4.48
CA ASN A 159 -0.13 -3.22 -5.17
C ASN A 159 0.87 -2.46 -6.06
N GLY A 160 0.86 -1.13 -6.05
CA GLY A 160 1.75 -0.29 -6.83
C GLY A 160 1.54 -0.28 -8.35
N LYS A 161 0.51 -0.98 -8.86
CA LYS A 161 0.30 -1.19 -10.32
C LYS A 161 -0.66 -0.19 -10.95
N GLY A 162 -0.98 0.88 -10.27
CA GLY A 162 -1.85 1.92 -10.80
C GLY A 162 -2.27 2.95 -9.78
N ILE A 163 -3.02 3.91 -10.28
CA ILE A 163 -3.65 4.98 -9.48
C ILE A 163 -5.10 5.14 -9.91
N ALA A 164 -5.95 5.50 -8.97
CA ALA A 164 -7.31 5.95 -9.21
C ALA A 164 -7.45 7.41 -8.79
N MET A 165 -8.27 8.18 -9.51
CA MET A 165 -8.39 9.62 -9.35
C MET A 165 -9.83 10.06 -9.52
N VAL A 166 -10.22 11.10 -8.80
CA VAL A 166 -11.47 11.81 -9.01
C VAL A 166 -11.13 13.23 -9.44
N SER A 167 -11.50 13.59 -10.66
CA SER A 167 -11.38 14.98 -11.16
C SER A 167 -12.73 15.66 -11.17
N SER A 168 -12.76 16.97 -11.02
CA SER A 168 -13.96 17.78 -11.27
C SER A 168 -13.73 18.73 -12.44
N ASP A 169 -14.82 18.99 -13.19
CA ASP A 169 -14.85 20.01 -14.22
C ASP A 169 -15.12 21.40 -13.61
N ALA A 170 -15.18 22.43 -14.47
CA ALA A 170 -15.46 23.81 -14.05
C ALA A 170 -16.87 23.99 -13.43
N ASN A 171 -17.78 23.04 -13.63
CA ASN A 171 -19.13 23.04 -13.06
C ASN A 171 -19.22 22.19 -11.78
N GLY A 172 -18.09 21.68 -11.27
CA GLY A 172 -18.06 20.82 -10.09
C GLY A 172 -18.54 19.38 -10.32
N LYS A 173 -18.73 18.96 -11.57
CA LYS A 173 -19.12 17.58 -11.89
C LYS A 173 -17.92 16.67 -11.83
N GLU A 174 -18.02 15.60 -11.05
CA GLU A 174 -16.93 14.66 -10.85
C GLU A 174 -16.90 13.55 -11.89
N THR A 175 -15.68 13.08 -12.17
CA THR A 175 -15.39 11.97 -13.07
C THR A 175 -14.33 11.10 -12.44
N ILE A 176 -14.53 9.78 -12.51
CA ILE A 176 -13.60 8.81 -11.90
C ILE A 176 -12.73 8.19 -12.99
N TRP A 177 -11.43 8.23 -12.76
CA TRP A 177 -10.39 7.76 -13.66
C TRP A 177 -9.55 6.68 -13.01
N TRP A 178 -8.97 5.83 -13.84
CA TRP A 178 -7.97 4.84 -13.47
C TRP A 178 -6.83 4.82 -14.47
N ARG A 179 -5.59 4.74 -13.97
CA ARG A 179 -4.40 4.58 -14.80
C ARG A 179 -3.56 3.42 -14.27
N GLY A 180 -3.32 2.42 -15.10
CA GLY A 180 -2.37 1.36 -14.82
C GLY A 180 -0.94 1.87 -14.92
N LEU A 181 -0.04 1.24 -14.18
CA LEU A 181 1.40 1.50 -14.20
C LEU A 181 2.14 0.19 -14.45
N GLN A 182 3.10 0.23 -15.38
CA GLN A 182 4.03 -0.86 -15.57
C GLN A 182 5.23 -0.64 -14.66
N THR A 183 5.44 -1.54 -13.71
CA THR A 183 6.51 -1.46 -12.71
C THR A 183 7.79 -2.10 -13.21
N HIS A 184 8.95 -1.52 -12.84
CA HIS A 184 10.28 -1.98 -13.22
C HIS A 184 11.21 -2.05 -11.99
N ASN A 185 10.66 -2.43 -10.85
CA ASN A 185 11.36 -2.49 -9.57
C ASN A 185 12.19 -3.76 -9.35
N ILE A 186 12.17 -4.69 -10.29
CA ILE A 186 12.99 -5.93 -10.29
C ILE A 186 13.63 -6.10 -11.66
N SER A 187 14.96 -6.27 -11.70
CA SER A 187 15.72 -6.41 -12.94
C SER A 187 16.97 -7.27 -12.77
N ARG A 188 17.55 -7.70 -13.90
CA ARG A 188 18.86 -8.39 -13.97
C ARG A 188 20.04 -7.44 -13.81
N SER A 189 19.86 -6.16 -14.06
CA SER A 189 20.88 -5.11 -13.92
C SER A 189 20.33 -3.92 -13.16
N LEU A 190 21.19 -3.09 -12.61
CA LEU A 190 20.80 -1.86 -11.92
C LEU A 190 20.10 -0.87 -12.86
N GLU A 191 20.60 -0.73 -14.09
CA GLU A 191 20.06 0.15 -15.13
C GLU A 191 18.68 -0.31 -15.65
N GLY A 192 18.34 -1.57 -15.37
CA GLY A 192 17.01 -2.13 -15.67
C GLY A 192 15.93 -1.74 -14.65
N LEU A 193 16.31 -1.22 -13.50
CA LEU A 193 15.38 -0.59 -12.56
C LEU A 193 15.00 0.78 -13.13
N LYS A 194 13.71 1.02 -13.31
CA LYS A 194 13.21 2.25 -13.92
C LYS A 194 11.96 2.75 -13.20
N THR A 195 11.71 4.03 -13.35
CA THR A 195 10.46 4.66 -12.92
C THR A 195 9.27 3.95 -13.57
N PRO A 196 8.16 3.72 -12.85
CA PRO A 196 6.96 3.11 -13.41
C PRO A 196 6.45 3.88 -14.64
N SER A 197 6.14 3.15 -15.70
CA SER A 197 5.64 3.74 -16.95
C SER A 197 4.12 3.82 -16.95
N PRO A 198 3.51 4.98 -17.24
CA PRO A 198 2.06 5.11 -17.29
C PRO A 198 1.47 4.40 -18.49
N MET A 199 0.43 3.59 -18.27
CA MET A 199 -0.40 2.98 -19.30
C MET A 199 -1.51 3.94 -19.74
N SER A 200 -2.42 3.50 -20.60
CA SER A 200 -3.58 4.30 -21.03
C SER A 200 -4.47 4.71 -19.86
N LEU A 201 -4.87 5.97 -19.84
CA LEU A 201 -5.86 6.48 -18.90
C LEU A 201 -7.24 5.95 -19.27
N LYS A 202 -7.98 5.42 -18.31
CA LYS A 202 -9.33 4.88 -18.50
C LYS A 202 -10.32 5.62 -17.63
N GLN A 203 -11.42 6.05 -18.22
CA GLN A 203 -12.57 6.56 -17.48
C GLN A 203 -13.39 5.38 -16.95
N LEU A 204 -13.55 5.31 -15.65
CA LEU A 204 -14.33 4.25 -15.01
C LEU A 204 -15.83 4.57 -14.98
N ARG A 205 -16.16 5.87 -14.89
CA ARG A 205 -17.51 6.38 -14.87
C ARG A 205 -17.62 7.58 -15.80
N SER A 206 -18.64 7.57 -16.66
CA SER A 206 -18.95 8.62 -17.63
C SER A 206 -20.09 9.54 -17.17
N ASP A 207 -20.87 9.12 -16.16
CA ASP A 207 -21.97 9.91 -15.64
C ASP A 207 -21.45 11.13 -14.88
N SER A 208 -22.13 12.25 -14.96
CA SER A 208 -21.84 13.44 -14.13
C SER A 208 -22.14 13.08 -12.68
N LEU A 209 -21.10 12.96 -11.88
CA LEU A 209 -21.20 12.59 -10.48
C LEU A 209 -21.24 13.84 -9.60
N LEU A 210 -21.94 13.76 -8.47
CA LEU A 210 -21.87 14.73 -7.39
C LEU A 210 -20.72 14.42 -6.44
N PHE A 211 -20.40 13.13 -6.30
CA PHE A 211 -19.29 12.69 -5.49
C PHE A 211 -18.72 11.37 -6.01
N GLY A 212 -17.41 11.19 -5.79
CA GLY A 212 -16.70 9.95 -5.98
C GLY A 212 -15.76 9.67 -4.81
N HIS A 213 -15.92 8.53 -4.12
CA HIS A 213 -14.99 8.07 -3.10
C HIS A 213 -14.29 6.81 -3.56
N LEU A 214 -13.01 6.75 -3.31
CA LEU A 214 -12.13 5.65 -3.73
C LEU A 214 -11.47 5.04 -2.51
N SER A 215 -11.35 3.72 -2.49
CA SER A 215 -10.57 3.00 -1.51
C SER A 215 -9.88 1.80 -2.14
N THR A 216 -8.69 1.47 -1.71
CA THR A 216 -7.90 0.35 -2.23
C THR A 216 -7.40 -0.55 -1.10
N ASN A 217 -7.04 -1.79 -1.45
CA ASN A 217 -6.37 -2.73 -0.57
C ASN A 217 -4.97 -3.09 -1.10
N LEU A 218 -4.20 -3.85 -0.31
CA LEU A 218 -2.84 -4.27 -0.67
C LEU A 218 -2.79 -5.23 -1.88
N ASN A 219 -3.91 -5.87 -2.23
CA ASN A 219 -4.00 -6.70 -3.44
C ASN A 219 -4.18 -5.86 -4.71
N GLY A 220 -4.49 -4.57 -4.58
CA GLY A 220 -4.78 -3.66 -5.68
C GLY A 220 -6.23 -3.70 -6.15
N ASP A 221 -7.15 -4.25 -5.34
CA ASP A 221 -8.58 -4.09 -5.58
C ASP A 221 -8.95 -2.63 -5.32
N LEU A 222 -9.88 -2.10 -6.11
CA LEU A 222 -10.39 -0.74 -6.03
C LEU A 222 -11.88 -0.74 -5.75
N LEU A 223 -12.29 -0.12 -4.65
CA LEU A 223 -13.67 0.20 -4.35
C LEU A 223 -13.98 1.59 -4.90
N VAL A 224 -15.05 1.69 -5.66
CA VAL A 224 -15.59 2.92 -6.21
C VAL A 224 -16.99 3.13 -5.63
N GLN A 225 -17.14 4.16 -4.82
CA GLN A 225 -18.44 4.63 -4.32
C GLN A 225 -18.76 5.96 -5.03
N SER A 226 -19.90 6.05 -5.66
CA SER A 226 -20.27 7.22 -6.45
C SER A 226 -21.76 7.50 -6.39
N GLY A 227 -22.15 8.75 -6.48
CA GLY A 227 -23.53 9.19 -6.60
C GLY A 227 -23.69 10.33 -7.57
N GLY A 228 -24.84 10.41 -8.21
CA GLY A 228 -25.21 11.46 -9.16
C GLY A 228 -26.39 12.29 -8.68
N LEU A 229 -26.85 13.21 -9.52
CA LEU A 229 -27.96 14.12 -9.22
C LEU A 229 -29.30 13.42 -8.98
N ARG A 230 -29.48 12.21 -9.52
CA ARG A 230 -30.75 11.49 -9.40
C ARG A 230 -30.81 10.71 -8.09
N PRO A 231 -31.90 10.82 -7.31
CA PRO A 231 -32.10 9.97 -6.13
C PRO A 231 -31.95 8.48 -6.48
N GLY A 232 -31.28 7.70 -5.63
CA GLY A 232 -31.04 6.29 -5.86
C GLY A 232 -29.98 5.97 -6.94
N SER A 233 -29.23 6.98 -7.41
CA SER A 233 -28.11 6.80 -8.33
C SER A 233 -26.84 6.28 -7.64
N ASP A 234 -26.83 6.21 -6.33
CA ASP A 234 -25.69 5.75 -5.53
C ASP A 234 -25.30 4.33 -5.90
N ARG A 235 -24.03 4.15 -6.11
CA ARG A 235 -23.45 2.85 -6.50
C ARG A 235 -22.15 2.62 -5.77
N VAL A 236 -22.00 1.36 -5.33
CA VAL A 236 -20.74 0.86 -4.78
C VAL A 236 -20.30 -0.30 -5.64
N GLU A 237 -19.11 -0.22 -6.18
CA GLU A 237 -18.53 -1.22 -7.08
C GLU A 237 -17.13 -1.60 -6.63
N LEU A 238 -16.86 -2.88 -6.60
CA LEU A 238 -15.54 -3.46 -6.36
C LEU A 238 -14.93 -3.91 -7.68
N LEU A 239 -13.82 -3.30 -8.06
CA LEU A 239 -13.00 -3.71 -9.19
C LEU A 239 -11.83 -4.51 -8.62
N GLN A 240 -11.81 -5.81 -8.87
CA GLN A 240 -10.71 -6.67 -8.41
C GLN A 240 -9.49 -6.52 -9.31
N ALA A 241 -8.30 -6.63 -8.74
CA ALA A 241 -7.05 -6.57 -9.47
C ALA A 241 -6.94 -7.62 -10.61
N LYS A 242 -7.70 -8.72 -10.50
CA LYS A 242 -7.81 -9.77 -11.52
C LYS A 242 -8.75 -9.42 -12.70
N GLY A 243 -9.37 -8.23 -12.68
CA GLY A 243 -10.22 -7.71 -13.75
C GLY A 243 -11.73 -7.97 -13.58
N SER A 244 -12.18 -8.66 -12.54
CA SER A 244 -13.61 -8.81 -12.27
C SER A 244 -14.21 -7.53 -11.65
N ARG A 245 -15.47 -7.28 -11.92
CA ARG A 245 -16.23 -6.15 -11.39
C ARG A 245 -17.48 -6.66 -10.69
N GLN A 246 -17.71 -6.21 -9.47
CA GLN A 246 -18.84 -6.61 -8.64
C GLN A 246 -19.57 -5.36 -8.11
N ARG A 247 -20.88 -5.29 -8.32
CA ARG A 247 -21.73 -4.28 -7.66
C ARG A 247 -22.10 -4.78 -6.27
N LEU A 248 -21.95 -3.88 -5.27
CA LEU A 248 -22.28 -4.16 -3.88
C LEU A 248 -23.55 -3.39 -3.49
N ALA A 249 -24.53 -4.09 -2.93
CA ALA A 249 -25.74 -3.49 -2.38
C ALA A 249 -25.49 -3.03 -0.94
N ILE A 250 -24.81 -1.88 -0.79
CA ILE A 250 -24.41 -1.32 0.50
C ILE A 250 -24.89 0.12 0.58
N GLN A 251 -25.52 0.45 1.70
CA GLN A 251 -25.81 1.83 2.09
C GLN A 251 -24.78 2.29 3.10
N SER A 252 -24.32 3.52 2.97
CA SER A 252 -23.31 4.13 3.85
C SER A 252 -23.66 5.58 4.12
N ALA A 253 -23.34 6.04 5.32
CA ALA A 253 -23.43 7.45 5.72
C ALA A 253 -22.17 8.26 5.40
N GLY A 254 -21.16 7.65 4.78
CA GLY A 254 -19.88 8.28 4.43
C GLY A 254 -18.99 7.38 3.57
N PRO A 255 -17.71 7.73 3.38
CA PRO A 255 -16.78 6.96 2.57
C PRO A 255 -16.56 5.54 3.09
N ILE A 256 -16.75 4.55 2.21
CA ILE A 256 -16.49 3.14 2.52
C ILE A 256 -15.02 2.83 2.29
N GLN A 257 -14.39 2.09 3.22
CA GLN A 257 -12.98 1.72 3.17
C GLN A 257 -12.80 0.21 3.03
N LEU A 258 -11.94 -0.23 2.09
CA LEU A 258 -11.51 -1.62 1.98
C LEU A 258 -10.53 -1.97 3.10
N LEU A 259 -10.62 -3.17 3.65
CA LEU A 259 -9.59 -3.69 4.55
C LEU A 259 -8.27 -3.92 3.78
N PRO A 260 -7.10 -3.60 4.33
CA PRO A 260 -5.82 -3.74 3.65
C PRO A 260 -5.55 -5.14 3.10
N ALA A 261 -5.81 -6.18 3.88
CA ALA A 261 -5.63 -7.57 3.45
C ALA A 261 -6.72 -8.07 2.48
N GLY A 262 -7.75 -7.26 2.20
CA GLY A 262 -8.95 -7.69 1.50
C GLY A 262 -9.93 -8.43 2.43
N GLY A 263 -10.94 -9.07 1.84
CA GLY A 263 -11.90 -9.91 2.58
C GLY A 263 -13.02 -9.16 3.28
N GLY A 264 -12.95 -7.85 3.41
CA GLY A 264 -13.99 -7.04 4.06
C GLY A 264 -13.85 -5.55 3.80
N LEU A 265 -14.79 -4.80 4.34
CA LEU A 265 -14.82 -3.34 4.26
C LEU A 265 -15.41 -2.73 5.54
N ILE A 266 -15.05 -1.49 5.80
CA ILE A 266 -15.63 -0.67 6.86
C ILE A 266 -16.61 0.30 6.23
N THR A 267 -17.84 0.28 6.75
CA THR A 267 -18.95 1.13 6.29
C THR A 267 -19.34 2.07 7.42
N PRO A 268 -19.19 3.40 7.27
CA PRO A 268 -19.80 4.35 8.17
C PRO A 268 -21.33 4.26 8.14
N THR A 269 -21.95 4.25 9.30
CA THR A 269 -23.39 4.29 9.48
C THR A 269 -23.75 5.38 10.50
N TYR A 270 -25.01 5.75 10.60
CA TYR A 270 -25.47 6.74 11.60
C TYR A 270 -25.20 6.29 13.05
N ASN A 271 -25.08 4.98 13.28
CA ASN A 271 -24.88 4.41 14.60
C ASN A 271 -23.40 4.13 14.93
N GLY A 272 -22.50 4.34 13.98
CA GLY A 272 -21.05 4.06 14.13
C GLY A 272 -20.42 3.44 12.90
N LEU A 273 -19.35 2.67 13.10
CA LEU A 273 -18.66 1.96 12.03
C LEU A 273 -19.08 0.49 12.00
N THR A 274 -19.36 -0.03 10.82
CA THR A 274 -19.72 -1.44 10.62
C THR A 274 -18.64 -2.13 9.78
N LEU A 275 -18.07 -3.21 10.32
CA LEU A 275 -17.21 -4.14 9.58
C LEU A 275 -18.09 -5.15 8.85
N ARG A 276 -17.96 -5.19 7.54
CA ARG A 276 -18.73 -6.07 6.64
C ARG A 276 -17.79 -7.01 5.91
N PRO A 277 -17.92 -8.34 6.09
CA PRO A 277 -17.17 -9.31 5.30
C PRO A 277 -17.65 -9.32 3.85
N LEU A 278 -16.68 -9.50 2.91
CA LEU A 278 -16.95 -9.63 1.47
C LEU A 278 -16.96 -11.08 1.00
N ILE A 279 -16.18 -11.96 1.67
CA ILE A 279 -16.01 -13.36 1.27
C ILE A 279 -17.10 -14.22 1.86
N ASP A 280 -17.31 -14.13 3.16
CA ASP A 280 -18.35 -14.89 3.87
C ASP A 280 -19.59 -14.00 4.08
N LYS A 281 -20.57 -14.15 3.18
CA LYS A 281 -21.83 -13.40 3.26
C LYS A 281 -22.71 -13.78 4.46
N GLY A 282 -22.44 -14.92 5.10
CA GLY A 282 -23.13 -15.39 6.30
C GLY A 282 -22.49 -14.92 7.61
N ALA A 283 -21.28 -14.39 7.57
CA ALA A 283 -20.62 -13.91 8.75
C ALA A 283 -21.36 -12.69 9.35
N PRO A 284 -21.48 -12.61 10.68
CA PRO A 284 -22.19 -11.53 11.34
C PRO A 284 -21.50 -10.19 11.11
N LEU A 285 -22.30 -9.14 10.94
CA LEU A 285 -21.79 -7.78 10.92
C LEU A 285 -21.29 -7.39 12.30
N GLN A 286 -20.07 -6.86 12.35
CA GLN A 286 -19.51 -6.33 13.59
C GLN A 286 -19.67 -4.81 13.59
N MET A 287 -20.33 -4.27 14.59
CA MET A 287 -20.57 -2.84 14.72
C MET A 287 -19.82 -2.26 15.92
N LEU A 288 -19.15 -1.15 15.69
CA LEU A 288 -18.57 -0.29 16.72
C LEU A 288 -19.46 0.95 16.88
N PRO A 289 -20.24 1.02 17.96
CA PRO A 289 -21.23 2.08 18.15
C PRO A 289 -20.57 3.42 18.51
N GLY A 290 -21.30 4.50 18.30
CA GLY A 290 -20.90 5.88 18.61
C GLY A 290 -20.20 6.57 17.44
N SER A 291 -20.06 7.90 17.56
CA SER A 291 -19.46 8.72 16.51
C SER A 291 -17.97 8.42 16.37
N ARG A 292 -17.61 7.63 15.38
CA ARG A 292 -16.25 7.21 15.08
C ARG A 292 -15.95 7.35 13.60
N GLU A 293 -14.70 7.65 13.32
CA GLU A 293 -14.15 7.64 11.96
C GLU A 293 -12.87 6.80 11.92
N LEU A 294 -12.58 6.22 10.75
CA LEU A 294 -11.35 5.50 10.52
C LEU A 294 -10.22 6.51 10.31
N GLY A 295 -9.18 6.44 11.14
CA GLY A 295 -7.99 7.26 11.00
C GLY A 295 -6.89 6.58 10.20
N ALA A 296 -6.56 5.32 10.54
CA ALA A 296 -5.53 4.56 9.83
C ALA A 296 -5.72 3.05 10.00
N PHE A 297 -5.26 2.29 9.00
CA PHE A 297 -5.06 0.85 9.14
C PHE A 297 -3.60 0.52 9.46
N CYS A 298 -3.40 -0.45 10.36
CA CYS A 298 -2.10 -1.07 10.60
C CYS A 298 -2.00 -2.34 9.75
N GLY A 299 -1.56 -2.18 8.49
CA GLY A 299 -1.81 -3.11 7.39
C GLY A 299 -1.40 -4.57 7.60
N ALA A 300 -0.39 -4.85 8.45
CA ALA A 300 0.11 -6.21 8.69
C ALA A 300 -0.61 -6.96 9.82
N SER A 301 -1.26 -6.25 10.72
CA SER A 301 -1.79 -6.84 11.97
C SER A 301 -3.31 -6.96 12.00
N GLY A 302 -4.00 -6.44 10.98
CA GLY A 302 -5.45 -6.34 10.98
C GLY A 302 -6.02 -5.34 12.00
N LYS A 303 -5.16 -4.58 12.67
CA LYS A 303 -5.55 -3.50 13.59
C LYS A 303 -5.93 -2.26 12.83
N ALA A 304 -6.70 -1.39 13.48
CA ALA A 304 -7.05 -0.06 12.97
C ALA A 304 -6.98 0.97 14.10
N VAL A 305 -6.68 2.20 13.73
CA VAL A 305 -6.72 3.36 14.61
C VAL A 305 -7.92 4.20 14.24
N LEU A 306 -8.79 4.46 15.20
CA LEU A 306 -10.01 5.23 15.02
C LEU A 306 -9.92 6.55 15.79
N VAL A 307 -10.65 7.54 15.32
CA VAL A 307 -10.97 8.75 16.08
C VAL A 307 -12.41 8.62 16.56
N ARG A 308 -12.63 8.76 17.86
CA ARG A 308 -13.96 8.84 18.45
C ARG A 308 -14.26 10.27 18.86
N HIS A 309 -15.43 10.77 18.48
CA HIS A 309 -15.96 12.06 18.85
C HIS A 309 -16.90 11.89 20.05
N TRP A 310 -16.59 12.59 21.14
CA TRP A 310 -17.38 12.55 22.35
C TRP A 310 -18.38 13.72 22.39
N PRO A 311 -19.53 13.57 23.08
CA PRO A 311 -20.53 14.63 23.17
C PRO A 311 -20.02 15.92 23.83
N ASP A 312 -18.97 15.83 24.66
CA ASP A 312 -18.30 16.94 25.33
C ASP A 312 -17.19 17.58 24.49
N TYR A 313 -17.21 17.38 23.16
CA TYR A 313 -16.25 17.89 22.17
C TYR A 313 -14.84 17.36 22.27
N ARG A 314 -14.55 16.45 23.22
CA ARG A 314 -13.25 15.76 23.24
C ARG A 314 -13.14 14.76 22.09
N ARG A 315 -11.89 14.43 21.76
CA ARG A 315 -11.53 13.41 20.78
C ARG A 315 -10.69 12.35 21.47
N SER A 316 -10.97 11.07 21.18
CA SER A 316 -10.04 10.01 21.59
C SER A 316 -9.48 9.31 20.34
N ILE A 317 -8.21 8.90 20.45
CA ILE A 317 -7.57 7.96 19.54
C ILE A 317 -7.74 6.58 20.14
N GLU A 318 -8.38 5.68 19.39
CA GLU A 318 -8.68 4.32 19.84
C GLU A 318 -7.98 3.30 18.96
N LEU A 319 -7.24 2.34 19.53
CA LEU A 319 -6.69 1.18 18.82
C LEU A 319 -7.71 0.04 18.85
N VAL A 320 -8.14 -0.40 17.68
CA VAL A 320 -9.01 -1.56 17.50
C VAL A 320 -8.17 -2.77 17.17
N ILE A 321 -8.33 -3.81 17.96
CA ILE A 321 -7.67 -5.12 17.75
C ILE A 321 -8.78 -6.12 17.44
N PRO A 322 -8.66 -6.96 16.39
CA PRO A 322 -9.65 -7.96 16.07
C PRO A 322 -10.00 -8.84 17.29
N GLY A 323 -11.29 -8.97 17.58
CA GLY A 323 -11.78 -9.78 18.72
C GLY A 323 -11.67 -9.13 20.10
N ALA A 324 -11.21 -7.88 20.22
CA ALA A 324 -11.09 -7.16 21.46
C ALA A 324 -11.88 -5.84 21.46
N ALA A 325 -12.19 -5.33 22.64
CA ALA A 325 -12.76 -3.98 22.78
C ALA A 325 -11.76 -2.91 22.36
N PRO A 326 -12.21 -1.78 21.77
CA PRO A 326 -11.34 -0.67 21.42
C PRO A 326 -10.56 -0.16 22.66
N LYS A 327 -9.24 -0.01 22.50
CA LYS A 327 -8.36 0.53 23.53
C LYS A 327 -8.14 2.01 23.28
N GLN A 328 -8.51 2.85 24.24
CA GLN A 328 -8.22 4.28 24.20
C GLN A 328 -6.73 4.54 24.45
N LEU A 329 -6.07 5.20 23.49
CA LEU A 329 -4.66 5.57 23.56
C LEU A 329 -4.47 7.04 23.97
N HIS A 330 -5.39 7.90 23.54
CA HIS A 330 -5.37 9.33 23.82
C HIS A 330 -6.78 9.84 24.02
N LEU A 331 -6.95 10.84 24.88
CA LEU A 331 -8.18 11.60 25.04
C LEU A 331 -7.82 13.06 25.30
N GLY A 332 -8.39 13.98 24.53
CA GLY A 332 -8.11 15.40 24.67
C GLY A 332 -9.12 16.27 23.91
N GLU A 333 -8.98 17.58 24.05
CA GLU A 333 -9.78 18.60 23.35
C GLU A 333 -9.20 18.94 21.99
N GLN A 334 -7.98 18.48 21.70
CA GLN A 334 -7.32 18.75 20.42
C GLN A 334 -8.06 18.02 19.30
N ALA A 335 -8.12 18.66 18.13
CA ALA A 335 -8.52 17.98 16.90
C ALA A 335 -7.48 16.94 16.53
N VAL A 336 -7.90 15.76 16.09
CA VAL A 336 -7.03 14.76 15.46
C VAL A 336 -7.13 15.00 13.96
N LEU A 337 -6.04 15.47 13.35
CA LEU A 337 -6.02 15.96 11.97
C LEU A 337 -5.55 14.91 10.98
N ALA A 338 -4.61 14.06 11.39
CA ALA A 338 -4.09 12.97 10.59
C ALA A 338 -3.59 11.84 11.50
N LEU A 339 -3.67 10.61 11.01
CA LEU A 339 -3.21 9.40 11.71
C LEU A 339 -2.44 8.50 10.74
N ALA A 340 -1.39 7.87 11.25
CA ALA A 340 -0.71 6.77 10.59
C ALA A 340 -0.39 5.68 11.62
N CYS A 341 -0.16 4.47 11.14
CA CYS A 341 0.15 3.32 11.98
C CYS A 341 1.21 2.47 11.28
N ASP A 342 2.16 1.92 12.05
CA ASP A 342 3.06 0.93 11.49
C ASP A 342 2.32 -0.39 11.18
N GLY A 343 2.91 -1.23 10.35
CA GLY A 343 2.28 -2.48 9.92
C GLY A 343 1.84 -3.40 11.09
N LYS A 344 2.57 -3.40 12.19
CA LYS A 344 2.30 -4.24 13.37
C LYS A 344 1.31 -3.59 14.35
N GLY A 345 1.01 -2.30 14.18
CA GLY A 345 0.18 -1.54 15.11
C GLY A 345 0.84 -1.38 16.47
N GLN A 346 2.15 -1.14 16.47
CA GLN A 346 2.95 -0.87 17.69
C GLN A 346 3.26 0.61 17.83
N ARG A 347 3.42 1.33 16.72
CA ARG A 347 3.67 2.76 16.64
C ARG A 347 2.50 3.44 15.94
N ILE A 348 1.95 4.43 16.58
CA ILE A 348 0.86 5.24 16.06
C ILE A 348 1.32 6.69 16.03
N TRP A 349 1.27 7.30 14.87
CA TRP A 349 1.55 8.73 14.69
C TRP A 349 0.24 9.48 14.58
N ALA A 350 0.15 10.61 15.26
CA ALA A 350 -1.01 11.48 15.20
C ALA A 350 -0.60 12.93 15.06
N VAL A 351 -1.29 13.68 14.22
CA VAL A 351 -1.21 15.13 14.21
C VAL A 351 -2.37 15.68 15.03
N LEU A 352 -2.02 16.37 16.11
CA LEU A 352 -2.97 17.02 17.00
C LEU A 352 -2.98 18.52 16.72
N GLY A 353 -4.18 19.07 16.54
CA GLY A 353 -4.40 20.51 16.29
C GLY A 353 -5.08 21.20 17.45
N ARG A 354 -4.64 22.42 17.80
CA ARG A 354 -5.33 23.31 18.74
C ARG A 354 -5.28 24.75 18.24
N TRP A 355 -6.24 25.55 18.66
CA TRP A 355 -6.20 26.98 18.46
C TRP A 355 -5.39 27.62 19.57
N GLN A 356 -4.36 28.38 19.19
CA GLN A 356 -3.59 29.21 20.11
C GLN A 356 -3.47 30.61 19.52
N GLN A 357 -3.91 31.61 20.27
CA GLN A 357 -3.82 33.04 19.86
C GLN A 357 -4.30 33.32 18.42
N GLN A 358 -5.46 32.77 18.06
CA GLN A 358 -6.08 32.88 16.72
C GLN A 358 -5.33 32.18 15.59
N ARG A 359 -4.35 31.33 15.88
CA ARG A 359 -3.63 30.51 14.90
C ARG A 359 -3.78 29.04 15.24
N GLY A 360 -3.85 28.21 14.21
CA GLY A 360 -3.77 26.75 14.38
C GLY A 360 -2.34 26.35 14.74
N ALA A 361 -2.15 25.70 15.88
CA ALA A 361 -0.89 25.06 16.24
C ALA A 361 -1.03 23.56 16.05
N HIS A 362 -0.15 22.96 15.25
CA HIS A 362 -0.15 21.53 14.96
C HIS A 362 1.08 20.87 15.59
N GLU A 363 0.84 19.73 16.23
CA GLU A 363 1.85 18.93 16.89
C GLU A 363 1.78 17.50 16.36
N LEU A 364 2.90 16.95 15.90
CA LEU A 364 3.04 15.54 15.58
C LEU A 364 3.48 14.78 16.82
N VAL A 365 2.80 13.69 17.13
CA VAL A 365 3.10 12.83 18.28
C VAL A 365 3.26 11.38 17.84
N LEU A 366 4.21 10.66 18.45
CA LEU A 366 4.36 9.21 18.36
C LEU A 366 3.82 8.59 19.65
N ILE A 367 2.86 7.69 19.52
CA ILE A 367 2.16 7.03 20.63
C ILE A 367 2.40 5.52 20.50
N ASN A 368 2.70 4.84 21.59
CA ASN A 368 2.77 3.38 21.63
C ASN A 368 1.41 2.74 21.94
N THR A 369 1.35 1.41 22.00
CA THR A 369 0.09 0.66 22.22
C THR A 369 -0.46 0.76 23.62
N ASP A 370 0.25 1.28 24.60
CA ASP A 370 -0.27 1.53 25.95
C ASP A 370 -0.84 2.95 26.11
N GLY A 371 -0.62 3.82 25.11
CA GLY A 371 -1.06 5.21 25.11
C GLY A 371 0.03 6.18 25.57
N THR A 372 1.24 5.70 25.86
CA THR A 372 2.38 6.57 26.20
C THR A 372 2.84 7.34 24.98
N VAL A 373 2.97 8.64 25.11
CA VAL A 373 3.58 9.50 24.08
C VAL A 373 5.09 9.36 24.17
N MET A 374 5.67 8.75 23.15
CA MET A 374 7.10 8.49 23.06
C MET A 374 7.89 9.73 22.58
N GLN A 375 7.32 10.45 21.61
CA GLN A 375 7.92 11.62 20.99
C GLN A 375 6.85 12.68 20.70
N ARG A 376 7.27 13.96 20.74
CA ARG A 376 6.45 15.11 20.35
C ARG A 376 7.25 16.09 19.53
N ARG A 377 6.66 16.65 18.48
CA ARG A 377 7.26 17.69 17.68
C ARG A 377 6.23 18.72 17.24
N SER A 378 6.49 19.98 17.51
CA SER A 378 5.75 21.08 16.92
C SER A 378 6.03 21.15 15.41
N LEU A 379 4.99 21.28 14.60
CA LEU A 379 5.11 21.47 13.16
C LEU A 379 5.27 22.95 12.78
N ASN A 380 5.16 23.89 13.74
CA ASN A 380 5.28 25.32 13.47
C ASN A 380 6.58 25.67 12.70
N PRO A 381 6.54 26.50 11.64
CA PRO A 381 5.43 27.34 11.19
C PRO A 381 4.42 26.63 10.26
N TRP A 382 4.57 25.33 10.07
CA TRP A 382 3.75 24.53 9.17
C TRP A 382 2.48 24.01 9.87
N THR A 383 1.45 23.81 9.09
CA THR A 383 0.20 23.12 9.48
C THR A 383 -0.06 21.99 8.51
N VAL A 384 -0.66 20.89 8.98
CA VAL A 384 -1.13 19.82 8.07
C VAL A 384 -2.28 20.35 7.25
N GLN A 385 -2.25 20.11 5.94
CA GLN A 385 -3.34 20.48 5.05
C GLN A 385 -4.56 19.60 5.35
N ALA A 386 -5.71 20.22 5.58
CA ALA A 386 -6.93 19.51 5.93
C ALA A 386 -7.34 18.51 4.84
N GLY A 387 -7.78 17.33 5.26
CA GLY A 387 -8.26 16.28 4.35
C GLY A 387 -7.17 15.47 3.64
N THR A 388 -5.88 15.80 3.85
CA THR A 388 -4.79 14.99 3.28
C THR A 388 -4.34 13.90 4.22
N PRO A 389 -4.01 12.69 3.72
CA PRO A 389 -3.57 11.59 4.55
C PRO A 389 -2.15 11.80 5.09
N MET A 390 -1.87 11.22 6.26
CA MET A 390 -0.54 10.93 6.72
C MET A 390 -0.24 9.46 6.44
N GLN A 391 0.91 9.17 5.86
CA GLN A 391 1.28 7.80 5.51
C GLN A 391 2.66 7.45 6.05
N TRP A 392 2.79 6.23 6.57
CA TRP A 392 4.08 5.68 6.94
C TRP A 392 4.59 4.74 5.85
N ASP A 393 5.87 4.93 5.48
CA ASP A 393 6.62 4.01 4.62
C ASP A 393 7.50 3.09 5.46
N ALA A 394 7.25 1.78 5.34
CA ALA A 394 8.05 0.76 6.02
C ALA A 394 9.46 0.64 5.45
N VAL A 395 9.64 0.95 4.17
CA VAL A 395 10.92 0.76 3.47
C VAL A 395 11.92 1.83 3.87
N GLY A 396 11.51 3.11 3.86
CA GLY A 396 12.35 4.23 4.25
C GLY A 396 12.26 4.57 5.75
N ASN A 397 11.34 3.94 6.50
CA ASN A 397 10.98 4.31 7.87
C ASN A 397 10.66 5.81 8.02
N GLN A 398 9.81 6.30 7.11
CA GLN A 398 9.49 7.72 6.96
C GLN A 398 7.99 7.97 7.00
N LEU A 399 7.63 9.16 7.46
CA LEU A 399 6.26 9.68 7.37
C LEU A 399 6.17 10.66 6.21
N LEU A 400 5.10 10.55 5.43
CA LEU A 400 4.72 11.51 4.40
C LEU A 400 3.50 12.28 4.87
N LEU A 401 3.60 13.62 4.82
CA LEU A 401 2.50 14.54 5.08
C LEU A 401 2.43 15.60 3.99
N THR A 402 1.25 16.20 3.85
CA THR A 402 1.08 17.45 3.10
C THR A 402 1.01 18.60 4.10
N LEU A 403 2.02 19.46 4.08
CA LEU A 403 2.12 20.62 4.97
C LEU A 403 1.83 21.91 4.20
N SER A 404 1.14 22.85 4.83
CA SER A 404 0.91 24.21 4.30
C SER A 404 1.37 25.26 5.31
N GLN A 405 1.74 26.45 4.84
CA GLN A 405 1.99 27.58 5.72
C GLN A 405 0.67 28.30 6.02
N ALA A 406 0.58 28.90 7.19
CA ALA A 406 -0.61 29.63 7.60
C ALA A 406 -0.96 30.72 6.57
N GLY A 407 -2.21 30.70 6.07
CA GLY A 407 -2.69 31.62 5.05
C GLY A 407 -2.37 31.26 3.60
N MET A 408 -1.65 30.15 3.37
CA MET A 408 -1.41 29.61 2.04
C MET A 408 -2.40 28.47 1.74
N SER A 409 -2.90 28.43 0.51
CA SER A 409 -3.74 27.33 0.02
C SER A 409 -2.90 26.14 -0.47
N ASP A 410 -1.62 26.38 -0.76
CA ASP A 410 -0.73 25.39 -1.36
C ASP A 410 -0.03 24.57 -0.30
N GLY A 411 -0.15 23.25 -0.48
CA GLY A 411 0.60 22.26 0.31
C GLY A 411 2.01 22.05 -0.23
N ARG A 412 2.83 21.38 0.59
CA ARG A 412 4.16 20.86 0.27
C ARG A 412 4.24 19.43 0.73
N ALA A 413 4.85 18.55 -0.05
CA ALA A 413 5.17 17.21 0.41
C ALA A 413 6.27 17.31 1.47
N ALA A 414 6.04 16.75 2.65
CA ALA A 414 7.01 16.75 3.74
C ALA A 414 7.34 15.31 4.14
N LEU A 415 8.63 15.01 4.21
CA LEU A 415 9.16 13.75 4.70
C LEU A 415 9.74 13.95 6.10
N LEU A 416 9.32 13.11 7.04
CA LEU A 416 9.80 13.12 8.41
C LEU A 416 10.30 11.73 8.79
N ASP A 417 11.34 11.69 9.59
CA ASP A 417 11.82 10.46 10.22
C ASP A 417 10.75 9.92 11.17
N ALA A 418 10.44 8.64 11.05
CA ALA A 418 9.34 8.04 11.81
C ALA A 418 9.67 7.80 13.29
N ASP A 419 10.95 7.73 13.67
CA ASP A 419 11.40 7.45 15.04
C ASP A 419 11.56 8.75 15.85
N ASN A 420 12.26 9.74 15.30
CA ASN A 420 12.58 10.99 15.98
C ASN A 420 11.70 12.17 15.56
N LEU A 421 10.82 11.99 14.57
CA LEU A 421 9.91 12.96 13.99
C LEU A 421 10.62 14.16 13.35
N GLN A 422 11.93 14.08 13.07
CA GLN A 422 12.65 15.17 12.43
C GLN A 422 12.28 15.27 10.96
N THR A 423 12.18 16.52 10.48
CA THR A 423 11.96 16.78 9.06
C THR A 423 13.21 16.39 8.28
N ILE A 424 13.05 15.49 7.32
CA ILE A 424 14.07 15.08 6.39
C ILE A 424 14.10 16.04 5.21
N ASP A 425 12.92 16.28 4.62
CA ASP A 425 12.76 17.16 3.46
C ASP A 425 11.37 17.81 3.43
N ILE A 426 11.28 19.00 2.84
CA ILE A 426 10.04 19.67 2.46
C ILE A 426 10.18 20.11 1.01
N GLY A 427 9.42 19.48 0.14
CA GLY A 427 9.42 19.76 -1.29
C GLY A 427 9.12 21.22 -1.63
N ALA A 428 9.76 21.73 -2.67
CA ALA A 428 9.59 23.12 -3.10
C ALA A 428 8.30 23.39 -3.89
N ASP A 429 7.75 22.35 -4.51
CA ASP A 429 6.62 22.46 -5.45
C ASP A 429 5.26 22.60 -4.74
N PRO A 430 4.36 23.48 -5.25
CA PRO A 430 3.00 23.58 -4.74
C PRO A 430 2.17 22.36 -5.12
N ILE A 431 1.57 21.72 -4.12
CA ILE A 431 0.74 20.52 -4.30
C ILE A 431 -0.61 20.65 -3.58
N GLY A 432 -1.58 19.85 -4.00
CA GLY A 432 -2.83 19.63 -3.28
C GLY A 432 -2.71 18.50 -2.28
N GLU A 433 -2.05 17.39 -2.66
CA GLU A 433 -1.97 16.17 -1.88
C GLU A 433 -0.71 15.39 -2.27
N ALA A 434 -0.12 14.67 -1.30
CA ALA A 434 1.00 13.75 -1.52
C ALA A 434 0.66 12.37 -0.99
N GLN A 435 1.03 11.32 -1.74
CA GLN A 435 0.81 9.92 -1.35
C GLN A 435 1.97 9.02 -1.79
N TRP A 436 2.20 7.94 -1.04
CA TRP A 436 3.09 6.88 -1.44
C TRP A 436 2.42 5.92 -2.43
N LEU A 437 3.07 5.70 -3.57
CA LEU A 437 2.80 4.60 -4.47
C LEU A 437 3.81 3.49 -4.18
N GLN A 438 3.34 2.33 -3.80
CA GLN A 438 4.19 1.16 -3.56
C GLN A 438 5.01 0.78 -4.80
N ALA A 439 6.18 0.17 -4.61
CA ALA A 439 7.07 -0.16 -5.73
C ALA A 439 6.48 -1.22 -6.70
N GLY A 440 5.47 -1.99 -6.30
CA GLY A 440 4.75 -2.95 -7.15
C GLY A 440 5.25 -4.38 -7.09
#